data_b0f232c1e6dd2d3939a6f9beccb3e718
#
_entry.id   b0f232c1e6dd2d3939a6f9beccb3e718
#
_cell.length_a   1.000
_cell.length_b   1.000
_cell.length_c   1.000
_cell.angle_alpha   90.00
_cell.angle_beta   90.00
_cell.angle_gamma   90.00
#
_symmetry.space_group_name_H-M   'P 1'
#
loop_
_entity.id
_entity.type
_entity.pdbx_description
1 polymer ?
#
loop_
_entity_poly.entity_id
_entity_poly.type
_entity_poly.pdbx_seq_one_letter_code
_entity_poly.pdbx_strand_id
1 'polypeptide(L)'
;MAAAALTACSGEYVPVETFIEAEDPVALTEEQEAAWDGVSKKFNAAWGCPDSQYARSIVPEKVCDKPFHLTVWKGERASAQVVVWTAEGLDGVECKVGDFKSAAGTMPASIAEARFVRYTLADVQNYKFKKGGPEVIAPDMLDTLSRFDVEARTARPIWISLQIPSDAAAGTYTTNVTVSHHGFGKVKLPLEVEVLNQTLKNPTEWSFHLDLWQHPTSVARAQGLELWSDAHFEAMKPIMTRLRMAGQKVITATLNKDPWNHQCYDAYEPMIKWTKHKDGSWSYDYTIFDRWVQFMLDLGINKYINCYSMVPWNCELEYMDEAKGEMVTIKAEPGTPIFPVIWKPFLIDFKKHLQQKGWLEITNIAMDERSPEAMQAAAKVLMDYAPEMGFALADNHRSYEKFTMMRDVCAAMRHQTVTPEDIAMRRAQGFTTTFYVCCSPMYPNTFTTSQPYESELLGWKNIAHDYDGMLRWAYNSWAEDPQYDSRFGNWMSGDTYLVYPYNRSSMRFERLIDGIEVTEKIRALRAAGVDMSGVDAVLEKIRSLEITDYNLPWQQVVKEAQAALDEASRK
;
A
#
# COMPACT_ATOMS: atom_id res chain seq x y z
N MET A 1 0.07 8.52 -65.98
CA MET A 1 -0.21 7.89 -64.67
C MET A 1 1.12 7.77 -63.95
N ALA A 2 1.40 8.69 -63.05
CA ALA A 2 2.61 8.68 -62.23
C ALA A 2 2.23 8.06 -60.88
N ALA A 3 2.83 6.90 -60.57
CA ALA A 3 2.75 6.25 -59.27
C ALA A 3 3.59 7.06 -58.29
N ALA A 4 2.95 7.72 -57.34
CA ALA A 4 3.64 8.31 -56.20
C ALA A 4 4.06 7.18 -55.25
N ALA A 5 5.37 6.91 -55.22
CA ALA A 5 5.95 6.08 -54.21
C ALA A 5 5.86 6.81 -52.84
N LEU A 6 5.04 6.32 -51.94
CA LEU A 6 5.08 6.69 -50.52
C LEU A 6 6.39 6.12 -49.95
N THR A 7 7.43 6.93 -49.91
CA THR A 7 8.62 6.69 -49.10
C THR A 7 8.19 6.86 -47.62
N ALA A 8 7.90 5.76 -46.93
CA ALA A 8 7.86 5.75 -45.49
C ALA A 8 9.27 6.11 -44.98
N CYS A 9 9.44 7.26 -44.38
CA CYS A 9 10.62 7.58 -43.58
C CYS A 9 10.62 6.62 -42.38
N SER A 10 11.33 5.50 -42.51
CA SER A 10 11.74 4.70 -41.36
C SER A 10 12.86 5.48 -40.65
N GLY A 11 12.50 6.40 -39.78
CA GLY A 11 13.46 6.93 -38.82
C GLY A 11 14.02 5.76 -38.04
N GLU A 12 15.34 5.78 -37.85
CA GLU A 12 16.04 4.79 -37.03
C GLU A 12 15.39 4.76 -35.65
N TYR A 13 15.02 3.56 -35.16
CA TYR A 13 14.40 3.40 -33.85
C TYR A 13 15.41 3.77 -32.74
N VAL A 14 15.00 4.60 -31.81
CA VAL A 14 15.80 4.93 -30.62
C VAL A 14 15.26 4.10 -29.45
N PRO A 15 16.07 3.20 -28.87
CA PRO A 15 15.68 2.38 -27.73
C PRO A 15 15.20 3.22 -26.54
N VAL A 16 14.34 2.64 -25.72
CA VAL A 16 13.83 3.29 -24.51
C VAL A 16 14.91 3.24 -23.44
N GLU A 17 15.39 4.39 -23.01
CA GLU A 17 16.27 4.46 -21.85
C GLU A 17 15.49 4.21 -20.57
N THR A 18 15.92 3.23 -19.78
CA THR A 18 15.31 2.88 -18.49
C THR A 18 16.32 2.15 -17.62
N PHE A 19 15.99 1.95 -16.35
CA PHE A 19 16.78 1.12 -15.44
C PHE A 19 16.73 -0.35 -15.86
N ILE A 20 17.79 -1.09 -15.56
CA ILE A 20 17.94 -2.50 -15.86
C ILE A 20 17.21 -3.32 -14.80
N GLU A 21 16.39 -4.28 -15.21
CA GLU A 21 15.80 -5.28 -14.32
C GLU A 21 16.83 -6.37 -14.00
N ALA A 22 16.66 -7.03 -12.85
CA ALA A 22 17.48 -8.20 -12.52
C ALA A 22 17.27 -9.34 -13.54
N GLU A 23 18.30 -10.13 -13.78
CA GLU A 23 18.18 -11.37 -14.54
C GLU A 23 17.29 -12.36 -13.77
N ASP A 24 16.58 -13.22 -14.52
CA ASP A 24 15.75 -14.26 -13.90
C ASP A 24 16.66 -15.36 -13.35
N PRO A 25 16.71 -15.56 -12.02
CA PRO A 25 17.57 -16.57 -11.43
C PRO A 25 17.05 -18.00 -11.62
N VAL A 26 15.80 -18.14 -12.08
CA VAL A 26 15.17 -19.45 -12.28
C VAL A 26 15.43 -19.97 -13.68
N ALA A 27 16.12 -21.10 -13.80
CA ALA A 27 16.29 -21.78 -15.06
C ALA A 27 14.95 -22.35 -15.56
N LEU A 28 14.67 -22.18 -16.84
CA LEU A 28 13.50 -22.76 -17.48
C LEU A 28 13.65 -24.29 -17.59
N THR A 29 12.51 -24.99 -17.50
CA THR A 29 12.44 -26.42 -17.85
C THR A 29 12.50 -26.59 -19.37
N GLU A 30 12.82 -27.82 -19.85
CA GLU A 30 12.81 -28.13 -21.28
C GLU A 30 11.42 -27.87 -21.90
N GLU A 31 10.33 -28.11 -21.17
CA GLU A 31 8.95 -27.85 -21.62
C GLU A 31 8.71 -26.34 -21.76
N GLN A 32 9.18 -25.53 -20.81
CA GLN A 32 9.05 -24.07 -20.85
C GLN A 32 9.87 -23.46 -21.99
N GLU A 33 11.08 -23.97 -22.24
CA GLU A 33 11.90 -23.58 -23.40
C GLU A 33 11.21 -23.93 -24.71
N ALA A 34 10.70 -25.16 -24.85
CA ALA A 34 9.99 -25.61 -26.03
C ALA A 34 8.69 -24.83 -26.29
N ALA A 35 8.03 -24.34 -25.25
CA ALA A 35 6.84 -23.51 -25.41
C ALA A 35 7.11 -22.23 -26.21
N TRP A 36 8.29 -21.62 -26.06
CA TRP A 36 8.69 -20.45 -26.85
C TRP A 36 8.87 -20.78 -28.34
N ASP A 37 9.35 -21.96 -28.69
CA ASP A 37 9.45 -22.39 -30.09
C ASP A 37 8.09 -22.57 -30.75
N GLY A 38 7.05 -22.83 -29.95
CA GLY A 38 5.66 -22.90 -30.39
C GLY A 38 4.97 -21.55 -30.61
N VAL A 39 5.59 -20.44 -30.22
CA VAL A 39 5.03 -19.07 -30.37
C VAL A 39 5.13 -18.63 -31.84
N SER A 40 4.05 -18.86 -32.60
CA SER A 40 4.02 -18.64 -34.06
C SER A 40 3.93 -17.19 -34.51
N LYS A 41 3.44 -16.30 -33.65
CA LYS A 41 3.31 -14.85 -33.94
C LYS A 41 4.45 -14.09 -33.29
N LYS A 42 5.04 -13.16 -34.05
CA LYS A 42 6.09 -12.27 -33.53
C LYS A 42 5.58 -11.35 -32.41
N PHE A 43 4.32 -10.95 -32.47
CA PHE A 43 3.66 -10.04 -31.54
C PHE A 43 2.34 -10.63 -31.06
N ASN A 44 2.24 -10.82 -29.74
CA ASN A 44 1.05 -11.33 -29.07
C ASN A 44 0.66 -10.37 -27.95
N ALA A 45 -0.65 -10.15 -27.77
CA ALA A 45 -1.23 -9.45 -26.64
C ALA A 45 -2.62 -10.03 -26.36
N ALA A 46 -2.94 -10.21 -25.08
CA ALA A 46 -4.24 -10.70 -24.65
C ALA A 46 -4.56 -10.17 -23.24
N TRP A 47 -5.82 -10.29 -22.83
CA TRP A 47 -6.20 -10.03 -21.45
C TRP A 47 -5.60 -11.06 -20.52
N GLY A 48 -4.93 -10.59 -19.47
CA GLY A 48 -4.51 -11.37 -18.31
C GLY A 48 -5.49 -11.21 -17.16
N CYS A 49 -5.29 -12.00 -16.12
CA CYS A 49 -6.06 -11.89 -14.87
C CYS A 49 -5.36 -10.88 -13.94
N PRO A 50 -6.04 -9.82 -13.47
CA PRO A 50 -5.44 -8.85 -12.53
C PRO A 50 -5.10 -9.47 -11.16
N ASP A 51 -5.63 -10.66 -10.89
CA ASP A 51 -5.35 -11.43 -9.67
C ASP A 51 -4.09 -12.29 -9.75
N SER A 52 -3.39 -12.27 -10.88
CA SER A 52 -2.27 -13.18 -11.15
C SER A 52 -1.01 -12.42 -11.53
N GLN A 53 0.12 -12.94 -11.08
CA GLN A 53 1.44 -12.57 -11.57
C GLN A 53 1.79 -13.39 -12.81
N TYR A 54 2.43 -12.78 -13.78
CA TYR A 54 2.93 -13.43 -14.99
C TYR A 54 4.47 -13.40 -14.98
N ALA A 55 5.09 -14.56 -15.02
CA ALA A 55 6.55 -14.68 -15.05
C ALA A 55 7.11 -14.10 -16.35
N ARG A 56 8.26 -13.41 -16.29
CA ARG A 56 8.88 -12.77 -17.45
C ARG A 56 9.32 -13.78 -18.50
N SER A 57 9.91 -14.88 -18.06
CA SER A 57 10.59 -15.86 -18.93
C SER A 57 9.68 -17.02 -19.39
N ILE A 58 8.41 -17.04 -18.99
CA ILE A 58 7.47 -18.13 -19.31
C ILE A 58 6.39 -17.63 -20.28
N VAL A 59 6.07 -18.43 -21.30
CA VAL A 59 4.93 -18.15 -22.19
C VAL A 59 3.65 -18.02 -21.35
N PRO A 60 2.90 -16.89 -21.45
CA PRO A 60 1.76 -16.67 -20.56
C PRO A 60 0.66 -17.72 -20.76
N GLU A 61 0.24 -18.31 -19.67
CA GLU A 61 -0.97 -19.12 -19.57
C GLU A 61 -2.15 -18.28 -19.05
N LYS A 62 -3.37 -18.81 -19.18
CA LYS A 62 -4.60 -18.19 -18.66
C LYS A 62 -4.82 -16.76 -19.19
N VAL A 63 -4.48 -16.52 -20.44
CA VAL A 63 -4.79 -15.28 -21.15
C VAL A 63 -6.00 -15.46 -22.07
N CYS A 64 -6.71 -14.37 -22.36
CA CYS A 64 -7.94 -14.42 -23.13
C CYS A 64 -8.02 -13.25 -24.11
N ASP A 65 -8.47 -13.51 -25.33
CA ASP A 65 -8.71 -12.50 -26.38
C ASP A 65 -10.17 -12.02 -26.45
N LYS A 66 -11.07 -12.62 -25.64
CA LYS A 66 -12.47 -12.20 -25.52
C LYS A 66 -12.58 -10.85 -24.80
N PRO A 67 -13.72 -10.14 -24.95
CA PRO A 67 -13.94 -8.92 -24.20
C PRO A 67 -13.74 -9.10 -22.70
N PHE A 68 -12.99 -8.19 -22.11
CA PHE A 68 -12.84 -8.12 -20.64
C PHE A 68 -13.98 -7.27 -20.07
N HIS A 69 -14.61 -7.76 -19.01
CA HIS A 69 -15.77 -7.13 -18.39
C HIS A 69 -15.45 -6.65 -17.00
N LEU A 70 -15.84 -5.41 -16.70
CA LEU A 70 -15.77 -4.81 -15.38
C LEU A 70 -17.16 -4.31 -14.98
N THR A 71 -17.56 -4.55 -13.74
CA THR A 71 -18.72 -3.96 -13.09
C THR A 71 -18.23 -2.99 -12.03
N VAL A 72 -18.63 -1.72 -12.13
CA VAL A 72 -18.07 -0.64 -11.30
C VAL A 72 -19.16 0.32 -10.82
N TRP A 73 -18.89 1.01 -9.71
CA TRP A 73 -19.69 2.15 -9.28
C TRP A 73 -19.12 3.45 -9.86
N LYS A 74 -19.92 4.49 -9.87
CA LYS A 74 -19.44 5.86 -10.11
C LYS A 74 -18.45 6.24 -9.02
N GLY A 75 -17.33 6.88 -9.38
CA GLY A 75 -16.26 7.28 -8.45
C GLY A 75 -15.30 6.15 -8.08
N GLU A 76 -15.56 4.90 -8.47
CA GLU A 76 -14.71 3.72 -8.17
C GLU A 76 -13.47 3.70 -9.04
N ARG A 77 -12.42 3.07 -8.50
CA ARG A 77 -11.27 2.61 -9.28
C ARG A 77 -11.53 1.18 -9.75
N ALA A 78 -10.96 0.82 -10.89
CA ALA A 78 -11.01 -0.56 -11.35
C ALA A 78 -9.69 -0.93 -12.02
N SER A 79 -9.34 -2.19 -11.92
CA SER A 79 -8.08 -2.73 -12.40
C SER A 79 -8.30 -3.78 -13.50
N ALA A 80 -7.49 -3.72 -14.55
CA ALA A 80 -7.40 -4.75 -15.59
C ALA A 80 -5.94 -5.00 -15.93
N GLN A 81 -5.64 -6.13 -16.57
CA GLN A 81 -4.28 -6.47 -16.96
C GLN A 81 -4.24 -7.01 -18.39
N VAL A 82 -3.32 -6.49 -19.20
CA VAL A 82 -2.97 -7.04 -20.51
C VAL A 82 -1.59 -7.68 -20.40
N VAL A 83 -1.37 -8.78 -21.09
CA VAL A 83 -0.05 -9.40 -21.21
C VAL A 83 0.39 -9.35 -22.64
N VAL A 84 1.61 -8.85 -22.87
CA VAL A 84 2.31 -8.87 -24.16
C VAL A 84 3.41 -9.92 -24.09
N TRP A 85 3.61 -10.72 -25.16
CA TRP A 85 4.72 -11.65 -25.22
C TRP A 85 5.22 -11.85 -26.63
N THR A 86 6.49 -12.19 -26.77
CA THR A 86 7.19 -12.35 -28.05
C THR A 86 8.32 -13.35 -27.98
N ALA A 87 8.53 -14.10 -29.06
CA ALA A 87 9.70 -14.95 -29.21
C ALA A 87 10.94 -14.21 -29.78
N GLU A 88 10.75 -13.07 -30.46
CA GLU A 88 11.82 -12.40 -31.23
C GLU A 88 12.24 -11.03 -30.67
N GLY A 89 11.48 -10.46 -29.70
CA GLY A 89 11.64 -9.09 -29.21
C GLY A 89 10.76 -8.08 -29.96
N LEU A 90 10.41 -6.98 -29.27
CA LEU A 90 9.57 -5.91 -29.80
C LEU A 90 10.11 -4.57 -29.35
N ASP A 91 10.36 -3.69 -30.32
CA ASP A 91 10.78 -2.32 -30.08
C ASP A 91 9.57 -1.41 -29.84
N GLY A 92 9.65 -0.55 -28.82
CA GLY A 92 8.70 0.53 -28.57
C GLY A 92 7.26 0.09 -28.43
N VAL A 93 6.99 -0.91 -27.61
CA VAL A 93 5.60 -1.31 -27.29
C VAL A 93 4.88 -0.16 -26.59
N GLU A 94 3.71 0.18 -27.07
CA GLU A 94 2.80 1.17 -26.48
C GLU A 94 1.45 0.52 -26.18
N CYS A 95 0.78 0.99 -25.11
CA CYS A 95 -0.57 0.59 -24.77
C CYS A 95 -1.45 1.86 -24.62
N LYS A 96 -2.53 1.93 -25.39
CA LYS A 96 -3.44 3.07 -25.39
C LYS A 96 -4.87 2.58 -25.21
N VAL A 97 -5.61 3.26 -24.33
CA VAL A 97 -7.05 3.03 -24.12
C VAL A 97 -7.80 4.11 -24.90
N GLY A 98 -8.85 3.70 -25.60
CA GLY A 98 -9.72 4.65 -26.33
C GLY A 98 -10.79 5.26 -25.43
N ASP A 99 -11.57 6.21 -25.99
CA ASP A 99 -12.74 6.72 -25.31
C ASP A 99 -13.77 5.61 -25.07
N PHE A 100 -14.42 5.66 -23.92
CA PHE A 100 -15.46 4.73 -23.53
C PHE A 100 -16.82 5.23 -24.03
N LYS A 101 -17.48 4.47 -24.88
CA LYS A 101 -18.73 4.86 -25.54
C LYS A 101 -19.90 4.03 -25.05
N SER A 102 -21.01 4.71 -24.78
CA SER A 102 -22.30 4.13 -24.38
C SER A 102 -23.44 4.90 -25.00
N ALA A 103 -24.65 4.33 -25.01
CA ALA A 103 -25.87 5.06 -25.29
C ALA A 103 -26.13 6.18 -24.25
N ALA A 104 -25.61 6.04 -23.05
CA ALA A 104 -25.74 7.01 -21.96
C ALA A 104 -24.74 8.19 -22.03
N GLY A 105 -23.72 8.11 -22.90
CA GLY A 105 -22.70 9.15 -23.05
C GLY A 105 -21.31 8.61 -23.39
N THR A 106 -20.31 9.45 -23.20
CA THR A 106 -18.91 9.12 -23.45
C THR A 106 -18.07 9.49 -22.23
N MET A 107 -17.19 8.60 -21.78
CA MET A 107 -16.13 8.92 -20.84
C MET A 107 -14.81 9.00 -21.62
N PRO A 108 -13.95 10.00 -21.34
CA PRO A 108 -12.71 10.20 -22.10
C PRO A 108 -11.67 9.12 -21.78
N ALA A 109 -10.78 8.85 -22.73
CA ALA A 109 -9.66 7.91 -22.54
C ALA A 109 -8.78 8.25 -21.33
N SER A 110 -8.74 9.50 -20.90
CA SER A 110 -7.94 9.98 -19.77
C SER A 110 -8.37 9.45 -18.39
N ILE A 111 -9.52 8.76 -18.29
CA ILE A 111 -9.90 8.04 -17.08
C ILE A 111 -9.08 6.77 -16.87
N ALA A 112 -8.36 6.33 -17.91
CA ALA A 112 -7.55 5.12 -17.92
C ALA A 112 -6.06 5.46 -17.95
N GLU A 113 -5.27 4.76 -17.15
CA GLU A 113 -3.82 4.80 -17.16
C GLU A 113 -3.28 3.38 -17.40
N ALA A 114 -2.47 3.21 -18.46
CA ALA A 114 -1.78 1.96 -18.76
C ALA A 114 -0.31 2.05 -18.37
N ARG A 115 0.18 1.12 -17.55
CA ARG A 115 1.53 1.12 -16.98
C ARG A 115 2.18 -0.23 -17.16
N PHE A 116 3.41 -0.26 -17.67
CA PHE A 116 4.18 -1.48 -17.77
C PHE A 116 4.54 -2.01 -16.38
N VAL A 117 4.35 -3.31 -16.18
CA VAL A 117 4.76 -3.97 -14.93
C VAL A 117 6.25 -4.31 -15.04
N ARG A 118 7.03 -3.87 -14.05
CA ARG A 118 8.46 -4.15 -13.95
C ARG A 118 8.72 -5.26 -12.93
N TYR A 119 9.80 -5.96 -13.15
CA TYR A 119 10.22 -7.07 -12.30
C TYR A 119 11.33 -6.63 -11.37
N THR A 120 11.26 -7.09 -10.11
CA THR A 120 12.28 -6.89 -9.09
C THR A 120 12.74 -8.22 -8.55
N LEU A 121 14.02 -8.34 -8.20
CA LEU A 121 14.55 -9.53 -7.54
C LEU A 121 13.88 -9.70 -6.17
N ALA A 122 13.48 -10.92 -5.88
CA ALA A 122 12.79 -11.28 -4.65
C ALA A 122 13.20 -12.69 -4.19
N ASP A 123 12.81 -13.06 -3.00
CA ASP A 123 12.93 -14.42 -2.49
C ASP A 123 11.54 -14.99 -2.14
N VAL A 124 11.29 -16.21 -2.57
CA VAL A 124 10.08 -16.94 -2.16
C VAL A 124 10.31 -17.47 -0.76
N GLN A 125 9.70 -16.81 0.20
CA GLN A 125 9.78 -17.25 1.58
C GLN A 125 8.64 -18.19 1.93
N ASN A 126 8.95 -19.13 2.78
CA ASN A 126 7.96 -19.91 3.50
C ASN A 126 8.34 -19.92 4.99
N TYR A 127 7.46 -20.39 5.86
CA TYR A 127 7.71 -20.46 7.30
C TYR A 127 9.03 -21.14 7.71
N LYS A 128 9.64 -21.91 6.82
CA LYS A 128 10.90 -22.62 7.05
C LYS A 128 12.12 -21.76 6.72
N PHE A 129 11.96 -20.76 5.86
CA PHE A 129 13.04 -19.90 5.39
C PHE A 129 12.87 -18.50 5.96
N LYS A 130 13.46 -18.22 7.09
CA LYS A 130 13.51 -16.85 7.65
C LYS A 130 14.41 -15.92 6.84
N LYS A 131 15.26 -16.45 5.97
CA LYS A 131 16.19 -15.73 5.10
C LYS A 131 16.69 -16.68 4.02
N GLY A 132 16.77 -16.18 2.76
CA GLY A 132 17.38 -16.93 1.66
C GLY A 132 16.53 -18.09 1.15
N GLY A 133 15.24 -17.88 0.93
CA GLY A 133 14.42 -18.75 0.10
C GLY A 133 14.89 -18.74 -1.36
N PRO A 134 14.28 -19.57 -2.26
CA PRO A 134 14.61 -19.51 -3.67
C PRO A 134 14.44 -18.10 -4.23
N GLU A 135 15.46 -17.63 -4.94
CA GLU A 135 15.41 -16.35 -5.63
C GLU A 135 14.52 -16.43 -6.85
N VAL A 136 13.76 -15.37 -7.08
CA VAL A 136 12.87 -15.19 -8.24
C VAL A 136 12.87 -13.71 -8.64
N ILE A 137 12.39 -13.42 -9.84
CA ILE A 137 11.95 -12.06 -10.17
C ILE A 137 10.43 -11.97 -10.04
N ALA A 138 9.95 -10.97 -9.31
CA ALA A 138 8.53 -10.74 -9.08
C ALA A 138 8.02 -9.56 -9.90
N PRO A 139 6.94 -9.71 -10.70
CA PRO A 139 6.27 -8.59 -11.34
C PRO A 139 5.48 -7.81 -10.29
N ASP A 140 5.83 -6.54 -10.07
CA ASP A 140 5.16 -5.77 -9.02
C ASP A 140 5.06 -4.26 -9.33
N MET A 141 6.19 -3.62 -9.69
CA MET A 141 6.23 -2.18 -9.86
C MET A 141 5.52 -1.72 -11.13
N LEU A 142 4.70 -0.68 -11.03
CA LEU A 142 4.01 -0.04 -12.15
C LEU A 142 4.81 1.17 -12.64
N ASP A 143 5.43 1.04 -13.81
CA ASP A 143 6.30 2.08 -14.38
C ASP A 143 5.49 3.20 -15.06
N THR A 144 6.07 4.38 -15.10
CA THR A 144 5.46 5.56 -15.73
C THR A 144 5.85 5.74 -17.20
N LEU A 145 6.60 4.80 -17.77
CA LEU A 145 7.01 4.84 -19.17
C LEU A 145 5.81 4.70 -20.11
N SER A 146 5.74 5.54 -21.14
CA SER A 146 4.68 5.49 -22.15
C SER A 146 4.92 4.41 -23.22
N ARG A 147 6.18 3.93 -23.35
CA ARG A 147 6.57 2.85 -24.24
C ARG A 147 7.68 2.01 -23.61
N PHE A 148 7.81 0.76 -24.04
CA PHE A 148 8.75 -0.19 -23.48
C PHE A 148 9.27 -1.15 -24.55
N ASP A 149 10.57 -1.48 -24.51
CA ASP A 149 11.17 -2.51 -25.37
C ASP A 149 11.03 -3.87 -24.67
N VAL A 150 10.39 -4.82 -25.34
CA VAL A 150 10.16 -6.17 -24.82
C VAL A 150 11.18 -7.11 -25.41
N GLU A 151 11.98 -7.74 -24.57
CA GLU A 151 13.05 -8.66 -24.96
C GLU A 151 12.51 -9.94 -25.61
N ALA A 152 13.37 -10.61 -26.39
CA ALA A 152 13.02 -11.90 -26.98
C ALA A 152 12.76 -12.96 -25.90
N ARG A 153 11.80 -13.85 -26.17
CA ARG A 153 11.36 -14.92 -25.26
C ARG A 153 10.96 -14.39 -23.87
N THR A 154 10.26 -13.23 -23.85
CA THR A 154 9.74 -12.66 -22.62
C THR A 154 8.27 -12.26 -22.74
N ALA A 155 7.62 -12.23 -21.57
CA ALA A 155 6.30 -11.65 -21.37
C ALA A 155 6.40 -10.35 -20.58
N ARG A 156 5.54 -9.38 -20.91
CA ARG A 156 5.46 -8.09 -20.22
C ARG A 156 4.00 -7.78 -19.89
N PRO A 157 3.60 -7.84 -18.62
CA PRO A 157 2.28 -7.39 -18.22
C PRO A 157 2.18 -5.86 -18.30
N ILE A 158 0.98 -5.38 -18.62
CA ILE A 158 0.60 -3.98 -18.62
C ILE A 158 -0.63 -3.85 -17.72
N TRP A 159 -0.50 -3.10 -16.64
CA TRP A 159 -1.57 -2.81 -15.71
C TRP A 159 -2.38 -1.62 -16.20
N ILE A 160 -3.70 -1.75 -16.18
CA ILE A 160 -4.64 -0.69 -16.57
C ILE A 160 -5.46 -0.33 -15.35
N SER A 161 -5.33 0.90 -14.88
CA SER A 161 -6.18 1.47 -13.83
C SER A 161 -7.21 2.39 -14.47
N LEU A 162 -8.47 2.25 -14.09
CA LEU A 162 -9.56 3.14 -14.47
C LEU A 162 -9.98 3.97 -13.24
N GLN A 163 -10.20 5.24 -13.40
CA GLN A 163 -10.85 6.09 -12.41
C GLN A 163 -12.20 6.53 -12.97
N ILE A 164 -13.26 5.87 -12.54
CA ILE A 164 -14.62 6.18 -13.03
C ILE A 164 -15.06 7.54 -12.49
N PRO A 165 -15.54 8.47 -13.33
CA PRO A 165 -16.05 9.74 -12.85
C PRO A 165 -17.25 9.55 -11.91
N SER A 166 -17.31 10.34 -10.82
CA SER A 166 -18.44 10.28 -9.87
C SER A 166 -19.76 10.78 -10.46
N ASP A 167 -19.69 11.51 -11.57
CA ASP A 167 -20.83 12.02 -12.35
C ASP A 167 -21.10 11.21 -13.63
N ALA A 168 -20.43 10.07 -13.83
CA ALA A 168 -20.67 9.19 -14.97
C ALA A 168 -22.13 8.75 -15.01
N ALA A 169 -22.73 8.70 -16.20
CA ALA A 169 -24.04 8.12 -16.35
C ALA A 169 -23.97 6.59 -16.20
N ALA A 170 -24.97 5.99 -15.54
CA ALA A 170 -25.05 4.53 -15.46
C ALA A 170 -25.31 3.93 -16.85
N GLY A 171 -24.69 2.78 -17.14
CA GLY A 171 -24.82 2.08 -18.42
C GLY A 171 -23.58 1.30 -18.79
N THR A 172 -23.68 0.54 -19.87
CA THR A 172 -22.57 -0.27 -20.39
C THR A 172 -21.78 0.54 -21.40
N TYR A 173 -20.50 0.73 -21.12
CA TYR A 173 -19.54 1.44 -21.96
C TYR A 173 -18.58 0.45 -22.61
N THR A 174 -18.25 0.70 -23.86
CA THR A 174 -17.27 -0.12 -24.60
C THR A 174 -16.13 0.72 -25.10
N THR A 175 -14.93 0.16 -25.08
CA THR A 175 -13.72 0.74 -25.65
C THR A 175 -12.80 -0.36 -26.17
N ASN A 176 -11.68 0.02 -26.79
CA ASN A 176 -10.59 -0.88 -27.11
C ASN A 176 -9.32 -0.44 -26.40
N VAL A 177 -8.64 -1.38 -25.81
CA VAL A 177 -7.24 -1.27 -25.42
C VAL A 177 -6.40 -1.68 -26.63
N THR A 178 -5.58 -0.78 -27.13
CA THR A 178 -4.75 -1.01 -28.30
C THR A 178 -3.30 -1.12 -27.86
N VAL A 179 -2.72 -2.29 -28.06
CA VAL A 179 -1.27 -2.52 -27.91
C VAL A 179 -0.65 -2.47 -29.29
N SER A 180 0.43 -1.73 -29.43
CA SER A 180 1.18 -1.58 -30.70
C SER A 180 2.68 -1.55 -30.44
N HIS A 181 3.50 -1.73 -31.48
CA HIS A 181 4.95 -1.63 -31.41
C HIS A 181 5.52 -0.92 -32.64
N HIS A 182 6.77 -0.53 -32.62
CA HIS A 182 7.42 0.22 -33.70
C HIS A 182 7.35 -0.46 -35.07
N GLY A 183 7.32 -1.78 -35.15
CA GLY A 183 7.17 -2.56 -36.38
C GLY A 183 5.76 -2.58 -37.00
N PHE A 184 4.89 -1.61 -36.64
CA PHE A 184 3.53 -1.39 -37.16
C PHE A 184 2.49 -2.48 -36.83
N GLY A 185 2.85 -3.48 -36.02
CA GLY A 185 1.89 -4.44 -35.48
C GLY A 185 0.98 -3.79 -34.42
N LYS A 186 -0.31 -4.15 -34.42
CA LYS A 186 -1.24 -3.75 -33.35
C LYS A 186 -2.26 -4.84 -33.06
N VAL A 187 -2.59 -4.99 -31.78
CA VAL A 187 -3.68 -5.82 -31.27
C VAL A 187 -4.68 -4.92 -30.58
N LYS A 188 -5.97 -5.14 -30.86
CA LYS A 188 -7.06 -4.46 -30.17
C LYS A 188 -7.79 -5.44 -29.29
N LEU A 189 -7.91 -5.11 -28.02
CA LEU A 189 -8.56 -5.91 -27.00
C LEU A 189 -9.82 -5.17 -26.54
N PRO A 190 -11.01 -5.72 -26.76
CA PRO A 190 -12.25 -5.10 -26.34
C PRO A 190 -12.35 -5.06 -24.82
N LEU A 191 -12.76 -3.91 -24.26
CA LEU A 191 -13.07 -3.70 -22.85
C LEU A 191 -14.51 -3.20 -22.73
N GLU A 192 -15.28 -3.84 -21.87
CA GLU A 192 -16.63 -3.47 -21.52
C GLU A 192 -16.70 -3.11 -20.04
N VAL A 193 -17.28 -1.95 -19.72
CA VAL A 193 -17.40 -1.43 -18.35
C VAL A 193 -18.87 -1.13 -18.08
N GLU A 194 -19.48 -1.92 -17.19
CA GLU A 194 -20.82 -1.68 -16.67
C GLU A 194 -20.72 -0.71 -15.49
N VAL A 195 -21.14 0.55 -15.70
CA VAL A 195 -21.23 1.55 -14.64
C VAL A 195 -22.60 1.46 -13.99
N LEU A 196 -22.64 1.07 -12.72
CA LEU A 196 -23.85 0.97 -11.92
C LEU A 196 -24.33 2.34 -11.43
N ASN A 197 -25.55 2.40 -10.87
CA ASN A 197 -26.13 3.68 -10.46
C ASN A 197 -25.61 4.18 -9.10
N GLN A 198 -25.02 3.33 -8.30
CA GLN A 198 -24.41 3.68 -7.02
C GLN A 198 -23.18 4.57 -7.22
N THR A 199 -22.89 5.40 -6.22
CA THR A 199 -21.71 6.27 -6.23
C THR A 199 -20.85 5.97 -5.01
N LEU A 200 -19.58 5.67 -5.23
CA LEU A 200 -18.60 5.55 -4.17
C LEU A 200 -18.15 6.94 -3.72
N LYS A 201 -18.04 7.15 -2.43
CA LYS A 201 -17.54 8.41 -1.87
C LYS A 201 -16.08 8.66 -2.25
N ASN A 202 -15.66 9.91 -2.17
CA ASN A 202 -14.25 10.25 -2.32
C ASN A 202 -13.40 9.54 -1.25
N PRO A 203 -12.18 9.08 -1.54
CA PRO A 203 -11.30 8.40 -0.58
C PRO A 203 -11.09 9.13 0.75
N THR A 204 -11.12 10.46 0.76
CA THR A 204 -11.06 11.25 2.00
C THR A 204 -12.26 11.07 2.92
N GLU A 205 -13.41 10.68 2.36
CA GLU A 205 -14.66 10.47 3.08
C GLU A 205 -14.90 9.00 3.43
N TRP A 206 -14.03 8.08 3.00
CA TRP A 206 -14.15 6.67 3.34
C TRP A 206 -14.08 6.46 4.83
N SER A 207 -14.87 5.52 5.32
CA SER A 207 -14.89 5.13 6.73
C SER A 207 -13.78 4.13 7.08
N PHE A 208 -13.20 3.47 6.08
CA PHE A 208 -12.08 2.56 6.27
C PHE A 208 -10.89 3.30 6.89
N HIS A 209 -10.41 2.80 8.02
CA HIS A 209 -9.28 3.37 8.71
C HIS A 209 -7.98 2.76 8.20
N LEU A 210 -7.41 3.38 7.15
CA LEU A 210 -6.12 2.99 6.62
C LEU A 210 -5.00 3.68 7.41
N ASP A 211 -4.04 2.90 7.93
CA ASP A 211 -2.82 3.37 8.55
C ASP A 211 -1.59 2.69 7.94
N LEU A 212 -1.03 3.29 6.91
CA LEU A 212 0.24 2.89 6.33
C LEU A 212 1.33 3.83 6.83
N TRP A 213 2.32 3.31 7.57
CA TRP A 213 3.37 4.15 8.17
C TRP A 213 4.25 4.78 7.10
N GLN A 214 4.41 6.10 7.19
CA GLN A 214 5.18 6.87 6.24
C GLN A 214 6.64 6.99 6.69
N HIS A 215 7.58 6.87 5.73
CA HIS A 215 9.02 6.98 5.97
C HIS A 215 9.65 8.10 5.12
N PRO A 216 9.69 9.35 5.61
CA PRO A 216 10.26 10.48 4.89
C PRO A 216 11.72 10.30 4.51
N THR A 217 12.56 9.73 5.39
CA THR A 217 14.00 9.56 5.17
C THR A 217 14.30 8.75 3.90
N SER A 218 13.51 7.70 3.63
CA SER A 218 13.67 6.90 2.41
C SER A 218 13.48 7.71 1.13
N VAL A 219 12.56 8.70 1.14
CA VAL A 219 12.35 9.59 -0.02
C VAL A 219 13.56 10.48 -0.25
N ALA A 220 14.11 11.07 0.82
CA ALA A 220 15.30 11.90 0.73
C ALA A 220 16.48 11.12 0.15
N ARG A 221 16.75 9.91 0.68
CA ARG A 221 17.84 9.04 0.20
C ARG A 221 17.63 8.65 -1.27
N ALA A 222 16.47 8.13 -1.62
CA ALA A 222 16.21 7.61 -2.97
C ALA A 222 16.32 8.69 -4.06
N GLN A 223 16.12 9.96 -3.71
CA GLN A 223 16.20 11.09 -4.63
C GLN A 223 17.44 11.97 -4.42
N GLY A 224 18.35 11.59 -3.52
CA GLY A 224 19.58 12.33 -3.25
C GLY A 224 19.32 13.75 -2.71
N LEU A 225 18.28 13.94 -1.89
CA LEU A 225 17.84 15.23 -1.38
C LEU A 225 18.28 15.44 0.07
N GLU A 226 18.50 16.68 0.45
CA GLU A 226 18.69 17.05 1.85
C GLU A 226 17.39 16.84 2.62
N LEU A 227 17.48 16.05 3.70
CA LEU A 227 16.34 15.72 4.55
C LEU A 227 15.68 16.99 5.12
N TRP A 228 14.37 17.07 5.03
CA TRP A 228 13.51 18.19 5.49
C TRP A 228 13.69 19.50 4.72
N SER A 229 14.44 19.51 3.62
CA SER A 229 14.50 20.65 2.70
C SER A 229 13.17 20.88 1.97
N ASP A 230 13.00 22.04 1.33
CA ASP A 230 11.83 22.32 0.49
C ASP A 230 11.72 21.33 -0.68
N ALA A 231 12.87 21.01 -1.30
CA ALA A 231 12.93 20.03 -2.38
C ALA A 231 12.46 18.63 -1.91
N HIS A 232 12.79 18.24 -0.67
CA HIS A 232 12.31 16.98 -0.10
C HIS A 232 10.79 16.97 0.11
N PHE A 233 10.19 18.05 0.61
CA PHE A 233 8.73 18.15 0.75
C PHE A 233 8.02 18.12 -0.62
N GLU A 234 8.58 18.78 -1.63
CA GLU A 234 8.04 18.70 -3.00
C GLU A 234 8.14 17.28 -3.57
N ALA A 235 9.23 16.56 -3.29
CA ALA A 235 9.39 15.16 -3.71
C ALA A 235 8.43 14.20 -2.98
N MET A 236 8.10 14.45 -1.72
CA MET A 236 7.12 13.67 -0.95
C MET A 236 5.68 13.91 -1.40
N LYS A 237 5.35 15.10 -1.90
CA LYS A 237 3.97 15.49 -2.21
C LYS A 237 3.22 14.51 -3.13
N PRO A 238 3.76 14.06 -4.29
CA PRO A 238 3.05 13.12 -5.13
C PRO A 238 2.86 11.75 -4.47
N ILE A 239 3.83 11.28 -3.68
CA ILE A 239 3.80 9.99 -2.97
C ILE A 239 2.74 10.03 -1.86
N MET A 240 2.69 11.09 -1.06
CA MET A 240 1.71 11.26 0.01
C MET A 240 0.31 11.59 -0.53
N THR A 241 0.21 12.27 -1.69
CA THR A 241 -1.06 12.43 -2.41
C THR A 241 -1.62 11.08 -2.84
N ARG A 242 -0.79 10.19 -3.38
CA ARG A 242 -1.19 8.80 -3.71
C ARG A 242 -1.71 8.08 -2.48
N LEU A 243 -1.04 8.20 -1.35
CA LEU A 243 -1.45 7.61 -0.07
C LEU A 243 -2.80 8.16 0.40
N ARG A 244 -2.98 9.48 0.35
CA ARG A 244 -4.26 10.11 0.65
C ARG A 244 -5.39 9.59 -0.25
N MET A 245 -5.11 9.39 -1.55
CA MET A 245 -6.08 8.85 -2.51
C MET A 245 -6.38 7.35 -2.33
N ALA A 246 -5.65 6.67 -1.46
CA ALA A 246 -5.98 5.34 -0.95
C ALA A 246 -6.80 5.36 0.35
N GLY A 247 -7.12 6.55 0.88
CA GLY A 247 -7.94 6.70 2.09
C GLY A 247 -7.18 6.75 3.40
N GLN A 248 -5.85 7.04 3.39
CA GLN A 248 -5.04 7.18 4.60
C GLN A 248 -5.68 8.11 5.64
N LYS A 249 -5.62 7.71 6.93
CA LYS A 249 -6.23 8.44 8.04
C LYS A 249 -5.22 8.95 9.07
N VAL A 250 -4.03 8.37 9.12
CA VAL A 250 -3.07 8.55 10.21
C VAL A 250 -1.77 9.15 9.72
N ILE A 251 -1.25 10.10 10.47
CA ILE A 251 0.08 10.68 10.28
C ILE A 251 1.04 9.94 11.21
N THR A 252 2.07 9.30 10.65
CA THR A 252 3.17 8.71 11.42
C THR A 252 4.18 9.79 11.74
N ALA A 253 4.44 10.05 13.03
CA ALA A 253 5.46 10.98 13.49
C ALA A 253 6.43 10.28 14.46
N THR A 254 7.69 10.69 14.46
CA THR A 254 8.74 10.11 15.34
C THR A 254 9.17 11.11 16.39
N LEU A 255 9.04 10.72 17.67
CA LEU A 255 9.46 11.51 18.83
C LEU A 255 10.96 11.42 19.08
N ASN A 256 11.55 10.30 18.69
CA ASN A 256 12.94 9.94 18.87
C ASN A 256 13.48 9.23 17.64
N LYS A 257 14.80 9.08 17.58
CA LYS A 257 15.48 8.44 16.48
C LYS A 257 15.19 6.95 16.47
N ASP A 258 14.86 6.44 15.30
CA ASP A 258 14.72 5.03 14.96
C ASP A 258 13.97 4.19 16.02
N PRO A 259 12.69 4.53 16.32
CA PRO A 259 11.93 3.87 17.38
C PRO A 259 11.77 2.36 17.18
N TRP A 260 12.02 1.83 15.98
CA TRP A 260 11.95 0.41 15.61
C TRP A 260 13.32 -0.30 15.54
N ASN A 261 14.40 0.35 16.00
CA ASN A 261 15.73 -0.27 16.19
C ASN A 261 16.24 -1.01 14.93
N HIS A 262 16.49 -0.29 13.86
CA HIS A 262 17.08 -0.80 12.60
C HIS A 262 16.26 -1.86 11.85
N GLN A 263 14.93 -1.85 12.01
CA GLN A 263 14.06 -2.73 11.23
C GLN A 263 13.86 -2.27 9.77
N CYS A 264 14.25 -1.04 9.45
CA CYS A 264 14.21 -0.46 8.11
C CYS A 264 15.62 -0.23 7.56
N TYR A 265 15.76 -0.10 6.24
CA TYR A 265 17.06 0.21 5.61
C TYR A 265 17.57 1.60 6.04
N ASP A 266 16.70 2.60 5.94
CA ASP A 266 16.98 3.92 6.45
C ASP A 266 16.50 4.02 7.91
N ALA A 267 17.25 4.69 8.77
CA ALA A 267 16.77 5.03 10.10
C ALA A 267 15.66 6.06 10.02
N TYR A 268 14.66 5.96 10.88
CA TYR A 268 13.71 7.04 11.10
C TYR A 268 14.38 8.16 11.90
N GLU A 269 14.51 9.34 11.30
CA GLU A 269 15.06 10.50 12.00
C GLU A 269 14.02 11.13 12.93
N PRO A 270 14.44 11.68 14.09
CA PRO A 270 13.53 12.33 15.03
C PRO A 270 12.96 13.61 14.42
N MET A 271 11.67 13.84 14.59
CA MET A 271 11.01 15.07 14.15
C MET A 271 11.02 16.17 15.23
N ILE A 272 11.45 15.83 16.45
CA ILE A 272 11.55 16.73 17.59
C ILE A 272 12.99 16.66 18.12
N LYS A 273 13.67 17.83 18.22
CA LYS A 273 15.02 17.88 18.80
C LYS A 273 14.90 18.17 20.29
N TRP A 274 15.57 17.38 21.10
CA TRP A 274 15.58 17.48 22.54
C TRP A 274 16.90 18.10 23.00
N THR A 275 16.86 19.11 23.89
CA THR A 275 18.03 19.74 24.46
C THR A 275 17.92 19.78 25.98
N LYS A 276 18.93 19.28 26.68
CA LYS A 276 19.09 19.42 28.11
C LYS A 276 20.07 20.56 28.40
N HIS A 277 19.59 21.61 29.04
CA HIS A 277 20.39 22.79 29.38
C HIS A 277 21.33 22.54 30.54
N LYS A 278 22.34 23.43 30.70
CA LYS A 278 23.33 23.34 31.78
C LYS A 278 22.73 23.40 33.19
N ASP A 279 21.60 24.06 33.36
CA ASP A 279 20.84 24.14 34.61
C ASP A 279 19.93 22.92 34.87
N GLY A 280 19.93 21.94 33.95
CA GLY A 280 19.11 20.72 34.02
C GLY A 280 17.71 20.86 33.46
N SER A 281 17.28 22.02 33.00
CA SER A 281 16.01 22.21 32.30
C SER A 281 16.06 21.63 30.88
N TRP A 282 14.86 21.46 30.29
CA TRP A 282 14.70 20.92 28.94
C TRP A 282 14.03 21.92 27.99
N SER A 283 14.42 21.86 26.72
CA SER A 283 13.69 22.50 25.63
C SER A 283 13.54 21.56 24.46
N TYR A 284 12.50 21.79 23.65
CA TYR A 284 12.12 20.94 22.52
C TYR A 284 11.88 21.81 21.29
N ASP A 285 12.53 21.44 20.17
CA ASP A 285 12.33 22.10 18.89
C ASP A 285 11.38 21.28 18.04
N TYR A 286 10.18 21.80 17.82
CA TYR A 286 9.09 21.17 17.07
C TYR A 286 9.07 21.58 15.59
N THR A 287 10.06 22.30 15.08
CA THR A 287 10.04 22.87 13.72
C THR A 287 9.76 21.81 12.64
N ILE A 288 10.44 20.67 12.70
CA ILE A 288 10.25 19.58 11.72
C ILE A 288 8.92 18.88 11.95
N PHE A 289 8.57 18.58 13.20
CA PHE A 289 7.29 17.98 13.56
C PHE A 289 6.11 18.82 13.04
N ASP A 290 6.13 20.11 13.29
CA ASP A 290 5.09 21.04 12.86
C ASP A 290 4.96 21.07 11.34
N ARG A 291 6.07 21.15 10.65
CA ARG A 291 6.10 21.19 9.19
C ARG A 291 5.57 19.90 8.58
N TRP A 292 5.98 18.75 9.10
CA TRP A 292 5.52 17.45 8.65
C TRP A 292 4.02 17.25 8.89
N VAL A 293 3.57 17.51 10.11
CA VAL A 293 2.15 17.35 10.46
C VAL A 293 1.28 18.29 9.62
N GLN A 294 1.65 19.57 9.48
CA GLN A 294 0.90 20.52 8.67
C GLN A 294 0.85 20.10 7.20
N PHE A 295 1.98 19.64 6.63
CA PHE A 295 2.03 19.12 5.26
C PHE A 295 1.04 17.97 5.04
N MET A 296 0.96 17.02 5.96
CA MET A 296 0.05 15.90 5.87
C MET A 296 -1.42 16.31 6.08
N LEU A 297 -1.68 17.24 7.00
CA LEU A 297 -3.01 17.83 7.22
C LEU A 297 -3.51 18.58 5.97
N ASP A 298 -2.65 19.34 5.31
CA ASP A 298 -2.96 20.08 4.06
C ASP A 298 -3.32 19.12 2.92
N LEU A 299 -2.77 17.91 2.90
CA LEU A 299 -3.17 16.85 1.98
C LEU A 299 -4.54 16.22 2.35
N GLY A 300 -5.06 16.48 3.56
CA GLY A 300 -6.33 15.93 4.04
C GLY A 300 -6.19 14.61 4.81
N ILE A 301 -4.99 14.26 5.31
CA ILE A 301 -4.75 13.15 6.22
C ILE A 301 -4.81 13.72 7.64
N ASN A 302 -5.95 13.58 8.33
CA ASN A 302 -6.27 14.43 9.48
C ASN A 302 -7.02 13.77 10.63
N LYS A 303 -7.13 12.42 10.66
CA LYS A 303 -7.86 11.76 11.73
C LYS A 303 -7.02 11.61 12.99
N TYR A 304 -5.79 11.10 12.86
CA TYR A 304 -4.86 10.92 13.97
C TYR A 304 -3.43 11.32 13.60
N ILE A 305 -2.68 11.75 14.61
CA ILE A 305 -1.23 11.90 14.61
C ILE A 305 -0.69 10.87 15.60
N ASN A 306 -0.13 9.76 15.11
CA ASN A 306 0.44 8.71 15.94
C ASN A 306 1.95 8.95 16.11
N CYS A 307 2.34 9.30 17.36
CA CYS A 307 3.70 9.74 17.70
C CYS A 307 4.51 8.58 18.31
N TYR A 308 5.43 8.03 17.55
CA TYR A 308 6.32 6.92 17.95
C TYR A 308 7.64 7.44 18.53
N SER A 309 8.11 7.05 19.73
CA SER A 309 7.45 6.22 20.70
C SER A 309 7.97 6.55 22.11
N MET A 310 7.09 6.47 23.11
CA MET A 310 7.55 6.50 24.53
C MET A 310 8.35 5.24 24.91
N VAL A 311 8.14 4.14 24.20
CA VAL A 311 8.83 2.87 24.45
C VAL A 311 9.41 2.35 23.14
N PRO A 312 10.46 2.99 22.59
CA PRO A 312 11.15 2.48 21.42
C PRO A 312 11.70 1.06 21.69
N TRP A 313 11.95 0.29 20.63
CA TRP A 313 12.33 -1.12 20.75
C TRP A 313 13.60 -1.37 21.55
N ASN A 314 14.58 -0.45 21.48
CA ASN A 314 15.81 -0.47 22.28
C ASN A 314 15.72 0.34 23.58
N CYS A 315 14.60 1.03 23.84
CA CYS A 315 14.41 1.97 24.95
C CYS A 315 15.44 3.13 24.98
N GLU A 316 16.05 3.46 23.84
CA GLU A 316 17.06 4.51 23.75
C GLU A 316 16.45 5.85 23.34
N LEU A 317 16.99 6.91 23.90
CA LEU A 317 16.64 8.30 23.62
C LEU A 317 17.90 9.12 23.40
N GLU A 318 17.92 9.92 22.32
CA GLU A 318 19.01 10.85 22.02
C GLU A 318 18.59 12.28 22.33
N TYR A 319 19.51 13.06 22.92
CA TYR A 319 19.33 14.50 23.15
C TYR A 319 20.67 15.22 23.15
N MET A 320 20.64 16.53 22.83
CA MET A 320 21.78 17.41 23.01
C MET A 320 21.97 17.73 24.50
N ASP A 321 23.12 17.43 25.07
CA ASP A 321 23.51 17.82 26.44
C ASP A 321 24.42 19.06 26.36
N GLU A 322 23.89 20.23 26.67
CA GLU A 322 24.67 21.50 26.62
C GLU A 322 25.83 21.54 27.64
N ALA A 323 25.72 20.80 28.75
CA ALA A 323 26.81 20.78 29.72
C ALA A 323 28.00 19.98 29.19
N LYS A 324 27.75 18.99 28.34
CA LYS A 324 28.78 18.18 27.68
C LYS A 324 29.17 18.74 26.31
N GLY A 325 28.26 19.46 25.65
CA GLY A 325 28.43 19.97 24.28
C GLY A 325 28.33 18.89 23.20
N GLU A 326 27.65 17.79 23.46
CA GLU A 326 27.52 16.66 22.56
C GLU A 326 26.13 15.98 22.62
N MET A 327 25.81 15.21 21.59
CA MET A 327 24.65 14.30 21.62
C MET A 327 24.89 13.15 22.59
N VAL A 328 23.90 12.88 23.42
CA VAL A 328 23.93 11.82 24.43
C VAL A 328 22.79 10.86 24.17
N THR A 329 23.09 9.58 24.16
CA THR A 329 22.10 8.49 24.16
C THR A 329 21.96 7.94 25.56
N ILE A 330 20.72 7.84 26.04
CA ILE A 330 20.40 7.22 27.32
C ILE A 330 19.40 6.07 27.11
N LYS A 331 19.47 5.08 27.99
CA LYS A 331 18.48 4.02 28.05
C LYS A 331 17.42 4.38 29.09
N ALA A 332 16.19 4.59 28.63
CA ALA A 332 15.03 4.94 29.47
C ALA A 332 14.03 3.78 29.47
N GLU A 333 14.36 2.70 30.20
CA GLU A 333 13.47 1.53 30.27
C GLU A 333 12.21 1.84 31.07
N PRO A 334 11.02 1.42 30.59
CA PRO A 334 9.77 1.55 31.33
C PRO A 334 9.86 0.89 32.71
N GLY A 335 9.27 1.54 33.72
CA GLY A 335 9.31 1.06 35.09
C GLY A 335 10.57 1.43 35.89
N THR A 336 11.60 1.95 35.25
CA THR A 336 12.80 2.47 35.93
C THR A 336 12.61 3.91 36.42
N PRO A 337 13.35 4.39 37.44
CA PRO A 337 13.24 5.78 37.92
C PRO A 337 13.53 6.84 36.86
N ILE A 338 14.39 6.55 35.88
CA ILE A 338 14.76 7.48 34.82
C ILE A 338 13.59 7.74 33.85
N PHE A 339 12.71 6.77 33.64
CA PHE A 339 11.62 6.85 32.67
C PHE A 339 10.70 8.06 32.89
N PRO A 340 10.07 8.24 34.08
CA PRO A 340 9.25 9.42 34.33
C PRO A 340 10.06 10.73 34.39
N VAL A 341 11.34 10.68 34.77
CA VAL A 341 12.21 11.88 34.82
C VAL A 341 12.40 12.47 33.41
N ILE A 342 12.52 11.62 32.41
CA ILE A 342 12.69 12.04 31.01
C ILE A 342 11.34 12.42 30.38
N TRP A 343 10.32 11.59 30.54
CA TRP A 343 9.05 11.78 29.83
C TRP A 343 8.16 12.89 30.42
N LYS A 344 8.19 13.11 31.74
CA LYS A 344 7.37 14.14 32.39
C LYS A 344 7.56 15.54 31.77
N PRO A 345 8.78 16.13 31.72
CA PRO A 345 8.95 17.47 31.16
C PRO A 345 8.54 17.53 29.69
N PHE A 346 8.84 16.51 28.90
CA PHE A 346 8.43 16.42 27.51
C PHE A 346 6.90 16.41 27.35
N LEU A 347 6.20 15.55 28.05
CA LEU A 347 4.73 15.42 27.92
C LEU A 347 4.00 16.72 28.32
N ILE A 348 4.49 17.41 29.33
CA ILE A 348 3.91 18.70 29.76
C ILE A 348 4.12 19.76 28.67
N ASP A 349 5.31 19.87 28.11
CA ASP A 349 5.64 20.83 27.08
C ASP A 349 4.93 20.50 25.76
N PHE A 350 5.01 19.23 25.33
CA PHE A 350 4.38 18.76 24.11
C PHE A 350 2.86 18.94 24.12
N LYS A 351 2.19 18.62 25.25
CA LYS A 351 0.76 18.88 25.42
C LYS A 351 0.44 20.36 25.19
N LYS A 352 1.20 21.28 25.80
CA LYS A 352 1.02 22.71 25.64
C LYS A 352 1.22 23.15 24.18
N HIS A 353 2.25 22.61 23.52
CA HIS A 353 2.52 22.85 22.10
C HIS A 353 1.35 22.39 21.22
N LEU A 354 0.87 21.15 21.42
CA LEU A 354 -0.26 20.59 20.68
C LEU A 354 -1.58 21.38 20.91
N GLN A 355 -1.80 21.90 22.13
CA GLN A 355 -2.93 22.79 22.41
C GLN A 355 -2.83 24.08 21.59
N GLN A 356 -1.66 24.70 21.51
CA GLN A 356 -1.43 25.91 20.71
C GLN A 356 -1.67 25.69 19.21
N LYS A 357 -1.37 24.48 18.71
CA LYS A 357 -1.58 24.09 17.31
C LYS A 357 -3.03 23.62 17.04
N GLY A 358 -3.82 23.33 18.06
CA GLY A 358 -5.14 22.73 17.89
C GLY A 358 -5.10 21.24 17.51
N TRP A 359 -4.01 20.54 17.79
CA TRP A 359 -3.79 19.15 17.39
C TRP A 359 -3.91 18.15 18.56
N LEU A 360 -4.14 18.62 19.80
CA LEU A 360 -4.12 17.74 20.98
C LEU A 360 -5.16 16.60 20.89
N GLU A 361 -6.37 16.92 20.43
CA GLU A 361 -7.48 15.96 20.34
C GLU A 361 -7.21 14.81 19.38
N ILE A 362 -6.41 15.04 18.35
CA ILE A 362 -6.09 14.06 17.30
C ILE A 362 -4.73 13.39 17.51
N THR A 363 -3.97 13.76 18.55
CA THR A 363 -2.64 13.20 18.81
C THR A 363 -2.70 12.05 19.78
N ASN A 364 -2.02 10.95 19.42
CA ASN A 364 -1.79 9.78 20.26
C ASN A 364 -0.29 9.57 20.48
N ILE A 365 0.07 9.13 21.68
CA ILE A 365 1.37 8.50 21.91
C ILE A 365 1.26 7.05 21.42
N ALA A 366 2.13 6.70 20.49
CA ALA A 366 2.06 5.42 19.79
C ALA A 366 3.19 4.48 20.21
N MET A 367 2.87 3.20 20.33
CA MET A 367 3.80 2.10 20.61
C MET A 367 3.56 0.94 19.65
N ASP A 368 4.54 0.04 19.60
CA ASP A 368 4.54 -1.12 18.72
C ASP A 368 4.98 -2.37 19.48
N GLU A 369 4.07 -3.33 19.63
CA GLU A 369 4.27 -4.66 20.24
C GLU A 369 5.04 -4.65 21.58
N ARG A 370 4.63 -3.77 22.51
CA ARG A 370 5.27 -3.69 23.84
C ARG A 370 4.64 -4.65 24.84
N SER A 371 5.46 -5.12 25.80
CA SER A 371 4.97 -5.98 26.88
C SER A 371 3.92 -5.26 27.74
N PRO A 372 2.99 -5.99 28.38
CA PRO A 372 1.99 -5.38 29.28
C PRO A 372 2.59 -4.54 30.39
N GLU A 373 3.78 -4.92 30.92
CA GLU A 373 4.49 -4.18 31.96
C GLU A 373 5.02 -2.84 31.44
N ALA A 374 5.62 -2.85 30.26
CA ALA A 374 6.09 -1.64 29.60
C ALA A 374 4.94 -0.69 29.27
N MET A 375 3.81 -1.23 28.78
CA MET A 375 2.58 -0.47 28.52
C MET A 375 2.00 0.13 29.80
N GLN A 376 2.01 -0.61 30.92
CA GLN A 376 1.53 -0.10 32.20
C GLN A 376 2.37 1.08 32.70
N ALA A 377 3.71 0.98 32.58
CA ALA A 377 4.60 2.05 32.98
C ALA A 377 4.42 3.30 32.10
N ALA A 378 4.30 3.14 30.79
CA ALA A 378 4.06 4.24 29.86
C ALA A 378 2.68 4.88 30.11
N ALA A 379 1.62 4.08 30.25
CA ALA A 379 0.27 4.55 30.50
C ALA A 379 0.20 5.38 31.81
N LYS A 380 0.87 4.92 32.87
CA LYS A 380 0.91 5.66 34.13
C LYS A 380 1.51 7.06 33.94
N VAL A 381 2.65 7.17 33.27
CA VAL A 381 3.33 8.45 33.05
C VAL A 381 2.48 9.36 32.14
N LEU A 382 1.86 8.82 31.10
CA LEU A 382 0.98 9.60 30.23
C LEU A 382 -0.23 10.14 31.01
N MET A 383 -0.91 9.29 31.78
CA MET A 383 -2.08 9.68 32.56
C MET A 383 -1.76 10.70 33.67
N ASP A 384 -0.55 10.61 34.25
CA ASP A 384 -0.14 11.55 35.29
C ASP A 384 0.14 12.96 34.73
N TYR A 385 0.57 13.10 33.46
CA TYR A 385 1.08 14.39 32.93
C TYR A 385 0.38 14.91 31.67
N ALA A 386 -0.24 14.05 30.88
CA ALA A 386 -0.94 14.43 29.66
C ALA A 386 -2.14 13.49 29.36
N PRO A 387 -3.11 13.36 30.28
CA PRO A 387 -4.22 12.41 30.16
C PRO A 387 -5.16 12.71 28.97
N GLU A 388 -5.09 13.91 28.40
CA GLU A 388 -5.87 14.30 27.23
C GLU A 388 -5.36 13.68 25.93
N MET A 389 -4.09 13.27 25.87
CA MET A 389 -3.57 12.50 24.75
C MET A 389 -4.04 11.05 24.83
N GLY A 390 -4.32 10.43 23.66
CA GLY A 390 -4.66 9.02 23.57
C GLY A 390 -3.43 8.13 23.45
N PHE A 391 -3.66 6.82 23.53
CA PHE A 391 -2.72 5.80 23.08
C PHE A 391 -3.12 5.26 21.72
N ALA A 392 -2.10 4.98 20.88
CA ALA A 392 -2.17 4.10 19.72
C ALA A 392 -1.22 2.92 19.93
N LEU A 393 -1.64 1.71 19.55
CA LEU A 393 -0.84 0.51 19.74
C LEU A 393 -1.06 -0.49 18.60
N ALA A 394 0.01 -0.89 17.94
CA ALA A 394 0.04 -2.15 17.19
C ALA A 394 0.24 -3.28 18.21
N ASP A 395 -0.79 -4.11 18.42
CA ASP A 395 -0.93 -4.98 19.59
C ASP A 395 -1.03 -6.45 19.19
N ASN A 396 -0.16 -7.26 19.74
CA ASN A 396 -0.22 -8.72 19.67
C ASN A 396 -0.77 -9.36 20.97
N HIS A 397 -1.36 -8.53 21.85
CA HIS A 397 -2.03 -8.88 23.10
C HIS A 397 -3.44 -8.28 23.13
N ARG A 398 -4.16 -8.44 24.22
CA ARG A 398 -5.46 -7.78 24.45
C ARG A 398 -5.30 -6.56 25.38
N SER A 399 -4.35 -5.69 25.02
CA SER A 399 -3.97 -4.55 25.88
C SER A 399 -5.10 -3.55 26.09
N TYR A 400 -6.02 -3.41 25.14
CA TYR A 400 -7.20 -2.52 25.22
C TYR A 400 -8.13 -2.87 26.39
N GLU A 401 -8.14 -4.10 26.89
CA GLU A 401 -8.95 -4.49 28.06
C GLU A 401 -8.44 -3.84 29.35
N LYS A 402 -7.13 -3.58 29.44
CA LYS A 402 -6.49 -2.96 30.62
C LYS A 402 -6.37 -1.45 30.48
N PHE A 403 -6.20 -0.95 29.26
CA PHE A 403 -5.90 0.44 28.97
C PHE A 403 -7.02 1.07 28.14
N THR A 404 -8.09 1.47 28.84
CA THR A 404 -9.33 1.98 28.22
C THR A 404 -9.17 3.30 27.46
N MET A 405 -8.01 4.00 27.62
CA MET A 405 -7.69 5.22 26.89
C MET A 405 -7.11 4.96 25.49
N MET A 406 -6.97 3.72 25.07
CA MET A 406 -6.47 3.39 23.72
C MET A 406 -7.48 3.80 22.66
N ARG A 407 -7.20 4.88 21.96
CA ARG A 407 -8.07 5.41 20.90
C ARG A 407 -7.92 4.63 19.60
N ASP A 408 -6.72 4.15 19.33
CA ASP A 408 -6.36 3.45 18.09
C ASP A 408 -5.66 2.14 18.45
N VAL A 409 -6.32 1.02 18.21
CA VAL A 409 -5.78 -0.33 18.45
C VAL A 409 -5.72 -1.07 17.15
N CYS A 410 -4.53 -1.54 16.81
CA CYS A 410 -4.31 -2.38 15.66
C CYS A 410 -3.92 -3.79 16.09
N ALA A 411 -4.81 -4.77 15.92
CA ALA A 411 -4.61 -6.14 16.36
C ALA A 411 -3.84 -6.96 15.31
N ALA A 412 -2.88 -7.78 15.76
CA ALA A 412 -2.20 -8.72 14.88
C ALA A 412 -3.21 -9.72 14.30
N MET A 413 -3.36 -9.76 12.98
CA MET A 413 -4.30 -10.67 12.30
C MET A 413 -4.06 -12.13 12.69
N ARG A 414 -2.80 -12.53 12.83
CA ARG A 414 -2.41 -13.89 13.20
C ARG A 414 -3.01 -14.35 14.54
N HIS A 415 -3.15 -13.44 15.50
CA HIS A 415 -3.57 -13.78 16.86
C HIS A 415 -5.08 -13.64 17.08
N GLN A 416 -5.82 -13.00 16.16
CA GLN A 416 -7.25 -12.74 16.25
C GLN A 416 -7.68 -12.32 17.66
N THR A 417 -6.95 -11.35 18.22
CA THR A 417 -7.05 -10.98 19.64
C THR A 417 -8.29 -10.17 19.99
N VAL A 418 -9.03 -9.67 18.99
CA VAL A 418 -10.19 -8.80 19.21
C VAL A 418 -11.45 -9.46 18.65
N THR A 419 -12.52 -9.53 19.46
CA THR A 419 -13.80 -10.07 19.04
C THR A 419 -14.65 -9.01 18.32
N PRO A 420 -15.64 -9.39 17.48
CA PRO A 420 -16.56 -8.43 16.88
C PRO A 420 -17.32 -7.59 17.93
N GLU A 421 -17.64 -8.18 19.08
CA GLU A 421 -18.29 -7.50 20.21
C GLU A 421 -17.40 -6.41 20.82
N ASP A 422 -16.11 -6.70 21.01
CA ASP A 422 -15.13 -5.72 21.49
C ASP A 422 -14.94 -4.58 20.48
N ILE A 423 -14.90 -4.90 19.19
CA ILE A 423 -14.80 -3.89 18.11
C ILE A 423 -16.03 -2.98 18.15
N ALA A 424 -17.23 -3.56 18.24
CA ALA A 424 -18.47 -2.79 18.29
C ALA A 424 -18.54 -1.90 19.55
N MET A 425 -18.15 -2.42 20.72
CA MET A 425 -18.08 -1.66 21.97
C MET A 425 -17.10 -0.48 21.87
N ARG A 426 -15.91 -0.70 21.32
CA ARG A 426 -14.89 0.33 21.14
C ARG A 426 -15.34 1.40 20.13
N ARG A 427 -15.95 0.97 19.02
CA ARG A 427 -16.54 1.86 18.01
C ARG A 427 -17.64 2.75 18.60
N ALA A 428 -18.49 2.22 19.49
CA ALA A 428 -19.51 3.00 20.20
C ALA A 428 -18.93 4.07 21.12
N GLN A 429 -17.68 3.91 21.57
CA GLN A 429 -16.92 4.89 22.36
C GLN A 429 -16.16 5.89 21.46
N GLY A 430 -16.25 5.79 20.14
CA GLY A 430 -15.49 6.62 19.19
C GLY A 430 -14.05 6.16 18.97
N PHE A 431 -13.68 4.95 19.41
CA PHE A 431 -12.35 4.37 19.24
C PHE A 431 -12.25 3.54 17.98
N THR A 432 -11.04 3.43 17.45
CA THR A 432 -10.73 2.69 16.24
C THR A 432 -10.12 1.34 16.59
N THR A 433 -10.53 0.30 15.87
CA THR A 433 -9.95 -1.04 15.98
C THR A 433 -9.67 -1.59 14.59
N THR A 434 -8.41 -1.72 14.26
CA THR A 434 -7.92 -2.22 12.98
C THR A 434 -7.18 -3.56 13.16
N PHE A 435 -6.75 -4.15 12.07
CA PHE A 435 -5.82 -5.28 12.10
C PHE A 435 -4.56 -4.95 11.28
N TYR A 436 -3.49 -5.71 11.51
CA TYR A 436 -2.29 -5.62 10.68
C TYR A 436 -1.79 -6.98 10.20
N VAL A 437 -1.12 -6.93 9.06
CA VAL A 437 -0.23 -7.97 8.57
C VAL A 437 1.18 -7.39 8.43
N CYS A 438 2.17 -8.20 8.74
CA CYS A 438 3.59 -7.86 8.59
C CYS A 438 4.33 -9.07 8.01
N CYS A 439 5.45 -9.49 8.56
CA CYS A 439 6.07 -10.78 8.22
C CYS A 439 5.19 -12.01 8.56
N SER A 440 4.09 -11.80 9.25
CA SER A 440 3.11 -12.84 9.65
C SER A 440 1.69 -12.26 9.73
N PRO A 441 0.64 -13.02 9.30
CA PRO A 441 0.76 -14.33 8.65
C PRO A 441 1.41 -14.21 7.27
N MET A 442 1.96 -15.31 6.78
CA MET A 442 2.53 -15.35 5.41
C MET A 442 1.48 -15.13 4.33
N TYR A 443 0.21 -15.42 4.67
CA TYR A 443 -0.92 -15.39 3.74
C TYR A 443 -2.23 -15.07 4.50
N PRO A 444 -3.13 -14.23 3.93
CA PRO A 444 -2.86 -13.32 2.81
C PRO A 444 -1.92 -12.21 3.24
N ASN A 445 -1.11 -11.72 2.30
CA ASN A 445 -0.17 -10.66 2.58
C ASN A 445 0.04 -9.75 1.35
N THR A 446 0.99 -8.82 1.45
CA THR A 446 1.32 -7.85 0.40
C THR A 446 2.82 -7.84 0.11
N PHE A 447 3.47 -9.01 0.04
CA PHE A 447 4.87 -9.15 -0.38
C PHE A 447 5.00 -8.99 -1.90
N THR A 448 6.18 -8.72 -2.42
CA THR A 448 6.40 -8.68 -3.87
C THR A 448 6.08 -10.00 -4.55
N THR A 449 6.18 -11.11 -3.84
CA THR A 449 5.84 -12.46 -4.30
C THR A 449 4.40 -12.89 -4.01
N SER A 450 3.63 -12.09 -3.26
CA SER A 450 2.20 -12.34 -3.03
C SER A 450 1.42 -12.17 -4.32
N GLN A 451 0.45 -13.05 -4.57
CA GLN A 451 -0.47 -12.86 -5.69
C GLN A 451 -1.33 -11.60 -5.48
N PRO A 452 -1.62 -10.81 -6.52
CA PRO A 452 -2.31 -9.53 -6.36
C PRO A 452 -3.66 -9.63 -5.63
N TYR A 453 -4.42 -10.72 -5.82
CA TYR A 453 -5.70 -10.93 -5.12
C TYR A 453 -5.56 -11.02 -3.58
N GLU A 454 -4.37 -11.35 -3.05
CA GLU A 454 -4.16 -11.39 -1.60
C GLU A 454 -4.33 -10.01 -0.96
N SER A 455 -3.91 -8.97 -1.66
CA SER A 455 -4.10 -7.58 -1.21
C SER A 455 -5.58 -7.19 -1.17
N GLU A 456 -6.37 -7.57 -2.18
CA GLU A 456 -7.83 -7.36 -2.16
C GLU A 456 -8.51 -8.20 -1.07
N LEU A 457 -8.06 -9.43 -0.86
CA LEU A 457 -8.59 -10.32 0.19
C LEU A 457 -8.46 -9.71 1.58
N LEU A 458 -7.48 -8.85 1.84
CA LEU A 458 -7.37 -8.13 3.11
C LEU A 458 -8.59 -7.22 3.36
N GLY A 459 -9.13 -6.58 2.33
CA GLY A 459 -10.38 -5.80 2.43
C GLY A 459 -11.60 -6.69 2.71
N TRP A 460 -11.71 -7.82 2.05
CA TRP A 460 -12.76 -8.81 2.33
C TRP A 460 -12.67 -9.36 3.75
N LYS A 461 -11.46 -9.64 4.24
CA LYS A 461 -11.26 -10.04 5.64
C LYS A 461 -11.58 -8.93 6.63
N ASN A 462 -11.25 -7.69 6.28
CA ASN A 462 -11.64 -6.53 7.10
C ASN A 462 -13.14 -6.53 7.39
N ILE A 463 -13.96 -6.59 6.35
CA ILE A 463 -15.42 -6.52 6.52
C ILE A 463 -16.01 -7.83 7.08
N ALA A 464 -15.41 -8.98 6.78
CA ALA A 464 -15.84 -10.26 7.33
C ALA A 464 -15.66 -10.34 8.86
N HIS A 465 -14.64 -9.71 9.41
CA HIS A 465 -14.34 -9.67 10.85
C HIS A 465 -14.78 -8.36 11.53
N ASP A 466 -15.47 -7.48 10.81
CA ASP A 466 -16.01 -6.18 11.28
C ASP A 466 -14.96 -5.20 11.79
N TYR A 467 -13.71 -5.28 11.34
CA TYR A 467 -12.68 -4.29 11.66
C TYR A 467 -12.99 -2.93 11.04
N ASP A 468 -12.51 -1.85 11.68
CA ASP A 468 -12.65 -0.50 11.15
C ASP A 468 -11.73 -0.23 9.96
N GLY A 469 -10.62 -0.98 9.86
CA GLY A 469 -9.62 -0.81 8.81
C GLY A 469 -8.39 -1.66 9.03
N MET A 470 -7.27 -1.21 8.48
CA MET A 470 -6.02 -1.96 8.43
C MET A 470 -4.81 -1.05 8.67
N LEU A 471 -3.81 -1.59 9.33
CA LEU A 471 -2.47 -1.02 9.43
C LEU A 471 -1.47 -1.89 8.66
N ARG A 472 -0.45 -1.25 8.09
CA ARG A 472 0.80 -1.90 7.68
C ARG A 472 2.00 -1.01 8.04
N TRP A 473 3.03 -1.65 8.60
CA TRP A 473 4.18 -0.96 9.22
C TRP A 473 5.09 -0.22 8.25
N ALA A 474 4.77 -0.32 6.92
CA ALA A 474 5.52 0.45 5.97
C ALA A 474 4.76 0.70 4.65
N TYR A 475 4.67 1.96 4.29
CA TYR A 475 4.19 2.43 3.01
C TYR A 475 5.33 2.54 2.00
N ASN A 476 6.45 3.14 2.43
CA ASN A 476 7.56 3.52 1.57
C ASN A 476 8.93 3.42 2.27
N SER A 477 9.11 2.45 3.14
CA SER A 477 10.40 2.15 3.77
C SER A 477 11.23 1.26 2.84
N TRP A 478 11.86 1.88 1.86
CA TRP A 478 12.50 1.17 0.76
C TRP A 478 13.80 0.46 1.17
N ALA A 479 14.06 -0.70 0.55
CA ALA A 479 15.38 -1.31 0.47
C ALA A 479 16.38 -0.37 -0.24
N GLU A 480 17.62 -0.75 -0.37
CA GLU A 480 18.67 0.07 -0.99
C GLU A 480 18.29 0.49 -2.42
N ASP A 481 17.98 -0.46 -3.27
CA ASP A 481 17.46 -0.25 -4.62
C ASP A 481 16.25 -1.16 -4.87
N PRO A 482 15.04 -0.76 -4.43
CA PRO A 482 13.85 -1.62 -4.48
C PRO A 482 13.37 -1.87 -5.92
N GLN A 483 13.80 -1.06 -6.89
CA GLN A 483 13.46 -1.27 -8.31
C GLN A 483 14.19 -2.47 -8.88
N TYR A 484 15.41 -2.73 -8.42
CA TYR A 484 16.23 -3.87 -8.82
C TYR A 484 16.06 -5.05 -7.88
N ASP A 485 16.13 -4.82 -6.55
CA ASP A 485 16.10 -5.85 -5.51
C ASP A 485 15.18 -5.44 -4.36
N SER A 486 14.10 -6.19 -4.18
CA SER A 486 13.10 -5.95 -3.14
C SER A 486 13.42 -6.59 -1.80
N ARG A 487 14.51 -7.34 -1.70
CA ARG A 487 14.93 -8.02 -0.48
C ARG A 487 15.58 -7.04 0.50
N PHE A 488 15.28 -7.22 1.77
CA PHE A 488 15.90 -6.43 2.83
C PHE A 488 16.00 -7.23 4.14
N GLY A 489 17.23 -7.42 4.62
CA GLY A 489 17.50 -7.99 5.93
C GLY A 489 16.91 -9.40 6.13
N ASN A 490 16.08 -9.54 7.15
CA ASN A 490 15.39 -10.79 7.49
C ASN A 490 13.90 -10.76 7.11
N TRP A 491 13.43 -9.66 6.50
CA TRP A 491 12.04 -9.48 6.12
C TRP A 491 11.73 -10.13 4.78
N MET A 492 10.47 -10.42 4.55
CA MET A 492 9.98 -10.87 3.26
C MET A 492 10.21 -9.78 2.20
N SER A 493 10.52 -10.16 0.99
CA SER A 493 10.70 -9.20 -0.10
C SER A 493 9.48 -8.28 -0.25
N GLY A 494 9.71 -6.97 -0.17
CA GLY A 494 8.65 -5.96 -0.21
C GLY A 494 7.79 -5.84 1.04
N ASP A 495 8.15 -6.48 2.18
CA ASP A 495 7.44 -6.32 3.45
C ASP A 495 7.48 -4.87 3.96
N THR A 496 8.56 -4.15 3.69
CA THR A 496 8.81 -2.79 4.18
C THR A 496 8.25 -1.67 3.29
N TYR A 497 7.55 -1.99 2.18
CA TYR A 497 6.94 -0.96 1.32
C TYR A 497 5.85 -1.53 0.40
N LEU A 498 4.95 -0.65 -0.03
CA LEU A 498 3.87 -0.95 -0.97
C LEU A 498 3.98 -0.16 -2.29
N VAL A 499 4.75 0.92 -2.31
CA VAL A 499 4.99 1.77 -3.47
C VAL A 499 6.48 1.95 -3.69
N TYR A 500 6.86 2.37 -4.88
CA TYR A 500 8.26 2.49 -5.29
C TYR A 500 8.71 3.95 -5.36
N PRO A 501 10.02 4.23 -5.38
CA PRO A 501 10.55 5.57 -5.57
C PRO A 501 9.96 6.27 -6.81
N TYR A 502 10.03 7.61 -6.82
CA TYR A 502 9.53 8.46 -7.91
C TYR A 502 8.03 8.30 -8.18
N ASN A 503 7.24 8.11 -7.10
CA ASN A 503 5.79 7.97 -7.15
C ASN A 503 5.28 6.81 -8.05
N ARG A 504 6.03 5.73 -8.16
CA ARG A 504 5.56 4.51 -8.84
C ARG A 504 4.72 3.65 -7.90
N SER A 505 3.58 3.19 -8.40
CA SER A 505 2.70 2.27 -7.68
C SER A 505 3.17 0.82 -7.80
N SER A 506 2.45 -0.11 -7.18
CA SER A 506 2.61 -1.55 -7.37
C SER A 506 1.27 -2.23 -7.60
N MET A 507 1.31 -3.44 -8.19
CA MET A 507 0.11 -4.27 -8.33
C MET A 507 -0.54 -4.54 -6.98
N ARG A 508 0.25 -4.78 -5.92
CA ARG A 508 -0.20 -5.00 -4.55
C ARG A 508 -0.95 -3.81 -3.99
N PHE A 509 -0.43 -2.60 -4.20
CA PHE A 509 -1.06 -1.38 -3.71
C PHE A 509 -2.36 -1.05 -4.45
N GLU A 510 -2.39 -1.23 -5.77
CA GLU A 510 -3.62 -1.05 -6.56
C GLU A 510 -4.72 -2.02 -6.07
N ARG A 511 -4.39 -3.30 -5.89
CA ARG A 511 -5.35 -4.30 -5.40
C ARG A 511 -5.75 -4.10 -3.93
N LEU A 512 -4.87 -3.51 -3.10
CA LEU A 512 -5.25 -3.12 -1.74
C LEU A 512 -6.34 -2.03 -1.77
N ILE A 513 -6.24 -1.06 -2.69
CA ILE A 513 -7.28 -0.04 -2.87
C ILE A 513 -8.60 -0.70 -3.30
N ASP A 514 -8.57 -1.64 -4.26
CA ASP A 514 -9.76 -2.39 -4.67
C ASP A 514 -10.43 -3.06 -3.46
N GLY A 515 -9.64 -3.67 -2.55
CA GLY A 515 -10.14 -4.27 -1.30
C GLY A 515 -10.75 -3.26 -0.32
N ILE A 516 -10.20 -2.04 -0.24
CA ILE A 516 -10.77 -0.96 0.58
C ILE A 516 -12.12 -0.52 0.00
N GLU A 517 -12.20 -0.35 -1.32
CA GLU A 517 -13.43 0.02 -2.01
C GLU A 517 -14.53 -1.04 -1.83
N VAL A 518 -14.20 -2.32 -1.83
CA VAL A 518 -15.13 -3.41 -1.47
C VAL A 518 -15.74 -3.18 -0.08
N THR A 519 -14.92 -2.86 0.91
CA THR A 519 -15.40 -2.57 2.27
C THR A 519 -16.37 -1.38 2.27
N GLU A 520 -16.04 -0.29 1.58
CA GLU A 520 -16.88 0.91 1.50
C GLU A 520 -18.20 0.66 0.76
N LYS A 521 -18.17 -0.12 -0.33
CA LYS A 521 -19.36 -0.52 -1.09
C LYS A 521 -20.31 -1.34 -0.21
N ILE A 522 -19.82 -2.35 0.52
CA ILE A 522 -20.62 -3.17 1.43
C ILE A 522 -21.24 -2.30 2.54
N ARG A 523 -20.46 -1.41 3.15
CA ARG A 523 -20.96 -0.48 4.17
C ARG A 523 -22.06 0.43 3.62
N ALA A 524 -21.88 0.95 2.41
CA ALA A 524 -22.87 1.81 1.76
C ALA A 524 -24.17 1.06 1.45
N LEU A 525 -24.10 -0.16 0.90
CA LEU A 525 -25.28 -0.99 0.60
C LEU A 525 -26.04 -1.37 1.88
N ARG A 526 -25.34 -1.75 2.94
CA ARG A 526 -25.94 -2.02 4.26
C ARG A 526 -26.67 -0.79 4.82
N ALA A 527 -26.04 0.39 4.73
CA ALA A 527 -26.67 1.65 5.17
C ALA A 527 -27.89 2.03 4.33
N ALA A 528 -27.93 1.64 3.06
CA ALA A 528 -29.07 1.83 2.18
C ALA A 528 -30.18 0.77 2.36
N GLY A 529 -29.98 -0.23 3.22
CA GLY A 529 -30.96 -1.30 3.49
C GLY A 529 -31.11 -2.31 2.33
N VAL A 530 -30.09 -2.43 1.49
CA VAL A 530 -30.07 -3.44 0.40
C VAL A 530 -29.98 -4.85 1.01
N ASP A 531 -30.66 -5.81 0.39
CA ASP A 531 -30.53 -7.23 0.77
C ASP A 531 -29.11 -7.73 0.50
N MET A 532 -28.35 -8.00 1.57
CA MET A 532 -26.97 -8.44 1.55
C MET A 532 -26.80 -9.95 1.77
N SER A 533 -27.90 -10.74 1.75
CA SER A 533 -27.86 -12.16 2.10
C SER A 533 -26.80 -12.97 1.32
N GLY A 534 -26.64 -12.71 0.02
CA GLY A 534 -25.61 -13.33 -0.81
C GLY A 534 -24.19 -12.93 -0.39
N VAL A 535 -23.97 -11.65 -0.11
CA VAL A 535 -22.68 -11.13 0.36
C VAL A 535 -22.37 -11.67 1.76
N ASP A 536 -23.35 -11.65 2.68
CA ASP A 536 -23.16 -12.14 4.05
C ASP A 536 -22.82 -13.63 4.11
N ALA A 537 -23.38 -14.44 3.20
CA ALA A 537 -23.03 -15.85 3.09
C ALA A 537 -21.55 -16.06 2.71
N VAL A 538 -21.00 -15.25 1.79
CA VAL A 538 -19.59 -15.34 1.42
C VAL A 538 -18.69 -14.75 2.50
N LEU A 539 -19.10 -13.68 3.18
CA LEU A 539 -18.36 -13.13 4.32
C LEU A 539 -18.27 -14.15 5.47
N GLU A 540 -19.33 -14.91 5.73
CA GLU A 540 -19.30 -16.00 6.72
C GLU A 540 -18.34 -17.12 6.28
N LYS A 541 -18.32 -17.47 5.00
CA LYS A 541 -17.34 -18.39 4.44
C LYS A 541 -15.90 -17.89 4.66
N ILE A 542 -15.62 -16.61 4.35
CA ILE A 542 -14.30 -16.00 4.55
C ILE A 542 -13.92 -15.99 6.04
N ARG A 543 -14.86 -15.73 6.94
CA ARG A 543 -14.64 -15.72 8.40
C ARG A 543 -14.30 -17.10 8.93
N SER A 544 -14.98 -18.14 8.45
CA SER A 544 -14.81 -19.53 8.91
C SER A 544 -13.56 -20.21 8.38
N LEU A 545 -12.96 -19.71 7.29
CA LEU A 545 -11.77 -20.30 6.70
C LEU A 545 -10.51 -19.88 7.45
N GLU A 546 -9.69 -20.86 7.84
CA GLU A 546 -8.42 -20.58 8.50
C GLU A 546 -7.47 -19.79 7.60
N ILE A 547 -6.96 -18.69 8.12
CA ILE A 547 -6.08 -17.76 7.42
C ILE A 547 -4.76 -18.40 6.98
N THR A 548 -4.34 -19.48 7.64
CA THR A 548 -3.09 -20.18 7.37
C THR A 548 -3.25 -21.35 6.41
N ASP A 549 -4.45 -21.61 5.93
CA ASP A 549 -4.66 -22.69 4.96
C ASP A 549 -4.39 -22.22 3.54
N TYR A 550 -3.17 -22.43 3.09
CA TYR A 550 -2.68 -22.08 1.75
C TYR A 550 -3.28 -22.96 0.63
N ASN A 551 -3.91 -24.07 0.97
CA ASN A 551 -4.50 -25.00 0.00
C ASN A 551 -5.93 -24.61 -0.39
N LEU A 552 -6.53 -23.63 0.29
CA LEU A 552 -7.85 -23.14 -0.04
C LEU A 552 -7.84 -22.34 -1.35
N PRO A 553 -8.88 -22.45 -2.16
CA PRO A 553 -8.97 -21.73 -3.44
C PRO A 553 -9.36 -20.26 -3.22
N TRP A 554 -8.55 -19.51 -2.49
CA TRP A 554 -8.84 -18.13 -2.08
C TRP A 554 -9.15 -17.21 -3.27
N GLN A 555 -8.43 -17.34 -4.39
CA GLN A 555 -8.73 -16.57 -5.59
C GLN A 555 -10.18 -16.82 -6.07
N GLN A 556 -10.66 -18.06 -5.99
CA GLN A 556 -12.03 -18.41 -6.34
C GLN A 556 -13.03 -17.82 -5.33
N VAL A 557 -12.69 -17.82 -4.04
CA VAL A 557 -13.52 -17.21 -2.98
C VAL A 557 -13.67 -15.71 -3.20
N VAL A 558 -12.58 -15.00 -3.55
CA VAL A 558 -12.64 -13.57 -3.90
C VAL A 558 -13.54 -13.33 -5.11
N LYS A 559 -13.47 -14.15 -6.15
CA LYS A 559 -14.34 -14.05 -7.33
C LYS A 559 -15.82 -14.27 -6.99
N GLU A 560 -16.12 -15.25 -6.14
CA GLU A 560 -17.49 -15.52 -5.65
C GLU A 560 -18.01 -14.31 -4.84
N ALA A 561 -17.15 -13.74 -3.98
CA ALA A 561 -17.49 -12.59 -3.18
C ALA A 561 -17.76 -11.34 -4.05
N GLN A 562 -16.91 -11.09 -5.05
CA GLN A 562 -17.11 -10.00 -5.98
C GLN A 562 -18.40 -10.16 -6.79
N ALA A 563 -18.69 -11.36 -7.27
CA ALA A 563 -19.95 -11.64 -7.99
C ALA A 563 -21.19 -11.40 -7.12
N ALA A 564 -21.15 -11.79 -5.84
CA ALA A 564 -22.23 -11.51 -4.89
C ALA A 564 -22.40 -10.01 -4.62
N LEU A 565 -21.31 -9.27 -4.51
CA LEU A 565 -21.32 -7.82 -4.34
C LEU A 565 -21.87 -7.11 -5.57
N ASP A 566 -21.48 -7.51 -6.76
CA ASP A 566 -22.00 -6.97 -8.04
C ASP A 566 -23.50 -7.20 -8.16
N GLU A 567 -23.99 -8.38 -7.78
CA GLU A 567 -25.43 -8.68 -7.76
C GLU A 567 -26.20 -7.79 -6.78
N ALA A 568 -25.67 -7.64 -5.54
CA ALA A 568 -26.27 -6.76 -4.54
C ALA A 568 -26.26 -5.30 -5.01
N SER A 569 -25.21 -4.87 -5.71
CA SER A 569 -25.04 -3.50 -6.23
C SER A 569 -26.00 -3.17 -7.38
N ARG A 570 -26.63 -4.16 -8.04
CA ARG A 570 -27.64 -3.95 -9.10
C ARG A 570 -29.06 -3.75 -8.56
N LYS A 571 -29.29 -4.07 -7.29
CA LYS A 571 -30.59 -3.89 -6.60
C LYS A 571 -30.75 -2.45 -6.12
#